data_1719b9b28e9b5cf2a89e5298f25d19f7
#
_entry.id   1719b9b28e9b5cf2a89e5298f25d19f7
#
_cell.length_a   1.000
_cell.length_b   1.000
_cell.length_c   1.000
_cell.angle_alpha   90.00
_cell.angle_beta   90.00
_cell.angle_gamma   90.00
#
_symmetry.space_group_name_H-M   'P 1'
#
loop_
_entity.id
_entity.type
_entity.pdbx_description
1 polymer ?
#
loop_
_entity_poly.entity_id
_entity_poly.type
_entity_poly.pdbx_seq_one_letter_code
_entity_poly.pdbx_strand_id
1 'polypeptide(L)'
;MARTLADALREFDDARLIELLNARRDLTSPIPLGIAPLAARATQPGSVHRALGSLVLPELQLAEVFAAYAGAVSPEQLARAVSTSTEQIAPHVYRLATLGLVFTDESGHSLVPVRALAEALPHPAGLAPRLSSDPSPDDARTIVEDLPDSLREVAHSLAFAPARLTGSPTSSLAKQLSSARLITKVNGADGPRLLIPRTVHLALRDGIVHRTFAHAPTPGPEAAPERFEGARDAQAIEAALEASRIAHTISTWHADPPSVLKRGGIPLRDARRLAAAAGTSHETWTSVIHAAWVGGLIGNDGETWQVTREYGEFSDASPARRWADLCSAYVRSSYLGALAGTRFGEVSLDGLTQGEPRTGETPRAALSASVGRKGVKVRRRHMLRHLADYPEREASAASLAESLAWAFPTVQRAALIEEAYAFTREAEAFGLIVDGVPSVLAPAALESLSLEEVAALDVLEAALDEKLPEPVDHILLDADLTVTVPGLPSARVAAVLEWTEITSRGTGVVARVTSESIARA
;
A
#
# COMPACT_ATOMS: atom_id res chain seq x y z
N MET A 1 42.53 11.85 7.89
CA MET A 1 41.15 12.08 8.37
C MET A 1 40.27 10.99 7.80
N ALA A 2 39.31 10.49 8.54
CA ALA A 2 38.39 9.49 7.97
C ALA A 2 37.59 10.13 6.81
N ARG A 3 37.47 9.42 5.70
CA ARG A 3 36.71 9.82 4.50
C ARG A 3 35.27 10.14 4.86
N THR A 4 34.74 11.21 4.33
CA THR A 4 33.37 11.66 4.57
C THR A 4 32.49 11.46 3.34
N LEU A 5 31.14 11.55 3.50
CA LEU A 5 30.24 11.56 2.35
C LEU A 5 30.55 12.71 1.37
N ALA A 6 30.98 13.89 1.89
CA ALA A 6 31.34 15.01 1.03
C ALA A 6 32.57 14.70 0.15
N ASP A 7 33.52 13.91 0.65
CA ASP A 7 34.69 13.48 -0.13
C ASP A 7 34.25 12.48 -1.21
N ALA A 8 33.40 11.53 -0.87
CA ALA A 8 32.84 10.59 -1.84
C ALA A 8 32.02 11.29 -2.94
N LEU A 9 31.19 12.27 -2.59
CA LEU A 9 30.38 13.02 -3.57
C LEU A 9 31.21 13.91 -4.51
N ARG A 10 32.44 14.33 -4.13
CA ARG A 10 33.35 15.07 -5.03
C ARG A 10 33.91 14.21 -6.15
N GLU A 11 33.92 12.89 -5.97
CA GLU A 11 34.36 11.92 -6.98
C GLU A 11 33.24 11.49 -7.92
N PHE A 12 31.98 11.89 -7.63
CA PHE A 12 30.86 11.58 -8.51
C PHE A 12 30.96 12.45 -9.77
N ASP A 13 30.75 11.82 -10.91
CA ASP A 13 30.51 12.51 -12.17
C ASP A 13 29.08 13.12 -12.18
N ASP A 14 28.81 13.93 -13.19
CA ASP A 14 27.51 14.60 -13.35
C ASP A 14 26.35 13.60 -13.44
N ALA A 15 26.53 12.45 -14.11
CA ALA A 15 25.50 11.44 -14.24
C ALA A 15 25.11 10.86 -12.88
N ARG A 16 26.08 10.54 -12.04
CA ARG A 16 25.87 10.02 -10.70
C ARG A 16 25.27 11.05 -9.75
N LEU A 17 25.65 12.32 -9.89
CA LEU A 17 25.02 13.41 -9.13
C LEU A 17 23.55 13.60 -9.53
N ILE A 18 23.24 13.54 -10.83
CA ILE A 18 21.87 13.59 -11.34
C ILE A 18 21.05 12.41 -10.80
N GLU A 19 21.62 11.20 -10.79
CA GLU A 19 20.97 10.00 -10.24
C GLU A 19 20.63 10.18 -8.75
N LEU A 20 21.58 10.67 -7.94
CA LEU A 20 21.36 11.03 -6.54
C LEU A 20 20.21 12.04 -6.37
N LEU A 21 20.23 13.15 -7.11
CA LEU A 21 19.25 14.21 -6.99
C LEU A 21 17.86 13.78 -7.46
N ASN A 22 17.76 12.94 -8.49
CA ASN A 22 16.51 12.35 -8.94
C ASN A 22 15.94 11.37 -7.90
N ALA A 23 16.81 10.56 -7.27
CA ALA A 23 16.42 9.62 -6.23
C ALA A 23 16.08 10.31 -4.90
N ARG A 24 16.68 11.46 -4.64
CA ARG A 24 16.58 12.22 -3.37
C ARG A 24 16.08 13.64 -3.64
N ARG A 25 14.84 13.79 -4.07
CA ARG A 25 14.21 15.10 -4.33
C ARG A 25 14.18 16.04 -3.11
N ASP A 26 14.27 15.49 -1.91
CA ASP A 26 14.41 16.27 -0.67
C ASP A 26 15.72 17.07 -0.62
N LEU A 27 16.71 16.73 -1.42
CA LEU A 27 17.98 17.43 -1.51
C LEU A 27 17.96 18.61 -2.48
N THR A 28 16.95 18.71 -3.34
CA THR A 28 16.86 19.74 -4.41
C THR A 28 16.14 21.01 -4.00
N SER A 29 15.47 21.03 -2.85
CA SER A 29 14.71 22.20 -2.39
C SER A 29 15.06 22.57 -0.93
N PRO A 30 15.66 23.76 -0.72
CA PRO A 30 16.25 24.67 -1.71
C PRO A 30 17.47 24.06 -2.40
N ILE A 31 17.85 24.58 -3.57
CA ILE A 31 19.00 24.06 -4.33
C ILE A 31 20.29 24.21 -3.49
N PRO A 32 21.10 23.16 -3.29
CA PRO A 32 22.34 23.25 -2.52
C PRO A 32 23.42 24.02 -3.31
N LEU A 33 24.14 24.93 -2.62
CA LEU A 33 25.19 25.73 -3.21
C LEU A 33 26.55 25.01 -3.26
N GLY A 34 26.57 23.71 -3.60
CA GLY A 34 27.76 22.90 -3.76
C GLY A 34 27.72 21.59 -2.98
N ILE A 35 28.80 20.80 -3.09
CA ILE A 35 28.89 19.43 -2.57
C ILE A 35 28.84 19.39 -1.03
N ALA A 36 29.51 20.29 -0.33
CA ALA A 36 29.53 20.25 1.13
C ALA A 36 28.14 20.53 1.75
N PRO A 37 27.37 21.55 1.33
CA PRO A 37 25.97 21.72 1.72
C PRO A 37 25.07 20.55 1.32
N LEU A 38 25.29 19.94 0.15
CA LEU A 38 24.56 18.77 -0.31
C LEU A 38 24.78 17.57 0.64
N ALA A 39 26.04 17.23 0.94
CA ALA A 39 26.40 16.16 1.86
C ALA A 39 25.83 16.40 3.28
N ALA A 40 25.97 17.64 3.77
CA ALA A 40 25.43 18.01 5.09
C ALA A 40 23.91 17.80 5.16
N ARG A 41 23.17 18.14 4.10
CA ARG A 41 21.72 17.90 4.03
C ARG A 41 21.40 16.42 3.91
N ALA A 42 22.11 15.67 3.05
CA ALA A 42 21.90 14.25 2.85
C ALA A 42 22.08 13.43 4.14
N THR A 43 22.92 13.90 5.07
CA THR A 43 23.20 13.25 6.36
C THR A 43 22.29 13.72 7.50
N GLN A 44 21.37 14.65 7.28
CA GLN A 44 20.41 15.06 8.30
C GLN A 44 19.44 13.92 8.63
N PRO A 45 19.08 13.70 9.92
CA PRO A 45 18.21 12.59 10.33
C PRO A 45 16.89 12.52 9.55
N GLY A 46 16.20 13.65 9.35
CA GLY A 46 14.94 13.69 8.59
C GLY A 46 15.12 13.37 7.10
N SER A 47 16.27 13.68 6.51
CA SER A 47 16.61 13.37 5.13
C SER A 47 16.97 11.89 4.96
N VAL A 48 17.74 11.31 5.89
CA VAL A 48 18.03 9.88 5.95
C VAL A 48 16.74 9.08 6.15
N HIS A 49 15.85 9.52 7.02
CA HIS A 49 14.56 8.84 7.24
C HIS A 49 13.70 8.80 5.96
N ARG A 50 13.68 9.88 5.17
CA ARG A 50 13.01 9.88 3.86
C ARG A 50 13.66 8.93 2.87
N ALA A 51 14.99 8.84 2.84
CA ALA A 51 15.70 7.88 2.01
C ALA A 51 15.38 6.44 2.39
N LEU A 52 15.35 6.11 3.68
CA LEU A 52 14.93 4.79 4.18
C LEU A 52 13.50 4.42 3.74
N GLY A 53 12.59 5.40 3.69
CA GLY A 53 11.22 5.19 3.21
C GLY A 53 11.10 4.85 1.72
N SER A 54 12.19 4.98 0.93
CA SER A 54 12.25 4.63 -0.50
C SER A 54 12.94 3.29 -0.78
N LEU A 55 13.45 2.62 0.26
CA LEU A 55 14.13 1.34 0.13
C LEU A 55 13.13 0.20 -0.04
N VAL A 56 13.48 -0.75 -0.91
CA VAL A 56 12.83 -2.07 -0.93
C VAL A 56 13.43 -2.98 0.14
N LEU A 57 12.78 -4.10 0.43
CA LEU A 57 13.13 -4.97 1.55
C LEU A 57 14.60 -5.42 1.56
N PRO A 58 15.23 -5.90 0.46
CA PRO A 58 16.65 -6.26 0.47
C PRO A 58 17.58 -5.08 0.77
N GLU A 59 17.25 -3.88 0.29
CA GLU A 59 18.00 -2.66 0.58
C GLU A 59 17.91 -2.27 2.06
N LEU A 60 16.70 -2.40 2.66
CA LEU A 60 16.50 -2.17 4.08
C LEU A 60 17.28 -3.20 4.91
N GLN A 61 17.28 -4.48 4.54
CA GLN A 61 18.08 -5.51 5.22
C GLN A 61 19.57 -5.14 5.25
N LEU A 62 20.12 -4.66 4.12
CA LEU A 62 21.52 -4.18 4.07
C LEU A 62 21.73 -2.92 4.93
N ALA A 63 20.79 -1.97 4.91
CA ALA A 63 20.85 -0.78 5.77
C ALA A 63 20.83 -1.17 7.26
N GLU A 64 20.06 -2.19 7.64
CA GLU A 64 20.05 -2.73 9.00
C GLU A 64 21.37 -3.40 9.40
N VAL A 65 22.07 -4.05 8.46
CA VAL A 65 23.43 -4.58 8.74
C VAL A 65 24.38 -3.43 9.08
N PHE A 66 24.39 -2.36 8.29
CA PHE A 66 25.22 -1.18 8.60
C PHE A 66 24.87 -0.55 9.95
N ALA A 67 23.59 -0.49 10.30
CA ALA A 67 23.14 0.01 11.60
C ALA A 67 23.51 -0.93 12.73
N ALA A 68 23.50 -2.25 12.51
CA ALA A 68 23.87 -3.26 13.50
C ALA A 68 25.36 -3.23 13.83
N TYR A 69 26.22 -3.21 12.83
CA TYR A 69 27.68 -3.18 13.02
C TYR A 69 28.21 -1.78 13.39
N ALA A 70 27.52 -0.72 12.96
CA ALA A 70 27.85 0.70 13.23
C ALA A 70 29.31 1.09 12.86
N GLY A 71 29.85 0.49 11.79
CA GLY A 71 31.20 0.72 11.30
C GLY A 71 31.36 0.38 9.82
N ALA A 72 32.58 0.41 9.34
CA ALA A 72 32.92 -0.05 7.99
C ALA A 72 32.66 -1.55 7.86
N VAL A 73 32.07 -1.98 6.76
CA VAL A 73 31.72 -3.39 6.47
C VAL A 73 32.20 -3.73 5.08
N SER A 74 32.95 -4.85 4.92
CA SER A 74 33.34 -5.33 3.60
C SER A 74 32.15 -5.97 2.87
N PRO A 75 32.16 -6.03 1.53
CA PRO A 75 31.11 -6.71 0.77
C PRO A 75 30.89 -8.16 1.18
N GLU A 76 31.95 -8.89 1.53
CA GLU A 76 31.90 -10.29 1.99
C GLU A 76 31.24 -10.41 3.36
N GLN A 77 31.56 -9.49 4.30
CA GLN A 77 30.92 -9.42 5.59
C GLN A 77 29.43 -9.07 5.46
N LEU A 78 29.11 -8.13 4.56
CA LEU A 78 27.75 -7.71 4.30
C LEU A 78 26.93 -8.87 3.74
N ALA A 79 27.45 -9.60 2.74
CA ALA A 79 26.80 -10.76 2.14
C ALA A 79 26.58 -11.89 3.18
N ARG A 80 27.58 -12.17 4.02
CA ARG A 80 27.46 -13.15 5.12
C ARG A 80 26.39 -12.73 6.11
N ALA A 81 26.35 -11.45 6.49
CA ALA A 81 25.39 -10.95 7.49
C ALA A 81 23.92 -11.08 7.05
N VAL A 82 23.66 -11.19 5.75
CA VAL A 82 22.31 -11.42 5.19
C VAL A 82 22.16 -12.80 4.52
N SER A 83 23.14 -13.71 4.72
CA SER A 83 23.11 -15.09 4.25
C SER A 83 22.96 -15.25 2.73
N THR A 84 23.73 -14.47 1.96
CA THR A 84 23.71 -14.51 0.49
C THR A 84 25.09 -14.28 -0.13
N SER A 85 25.18 -14.15 -1.46
CA SER A 85 26.44 -13.87 -2.17
C SER A 85 26.67 -12.38 -2.42
N THR A 86 27.92 -12.01 -2.70
CA THR A 86 28.29 -10.62 -3.02
C THR A 86 27.65 -10.15 -4.33
N GLU A 87 27.46 -11.04 -5.30
CA GLU A 87 26.80 -10.73 -6.57
C GLU A 87 25.32 -10.33 -6.35
N GLN A 88 24.64 -11.02 -5.44
CA GLN A 88 23.23 -10.74 -5.15
C GLN A 88 23.03 -9.42 -4.42
N ILE A 89 23.95 -9.02 -3.56
CA ILE A 89 23.85 -7.73 -2.85
C ILE A 89 24.31 -6.53 -3.70
N ALA A 90 25.16 -6.74 -4.72
CA ALA A 90 25.81 -5.66 -5.47
C ALA A 90 24.85 -4.58 -6.00
N PRO A 91 23.72 -4.89 -6.65
CA PRO A 91 22.80 -3.87 -7.15
C PRO A 91 22.15 -3.07 -6.01
N HIS A 92 21.89 -3.70 -4.88
CA HIS A 92 21.29 -3.07 -3.72
C HIS A 92 22.28 -2.17 -2.96
N VAL A 93 23.55 -2.60 -2.88
CA VAL A 93 24.66 -1.77 -2.37
C VAL A 93 24.85 -0.53 -3.24
N TYR A 94 24.85 -0.70 -4.57
CA TYR A 94 24.90 0.42 -5.50
C TYR A 94 23.74 1.41 -5.25
N ARG A 95 22.53 0.91 -5.05
CA ARG A 95 21.37 1.75 -4.74
C ARG A 95 21.54 2.51 -3.43
N LEU A 96 22.03 1.88 -2.36
CA LEU A 96 22.32 2.55 -1.09
C LEU A 96 23.39 3.65 -1.25
N ALA A 97 24.41 3.40 -2.07
CA ALA A 97 25.44 4.38 -2.39
C ALA A 97 24.89 5.55 -3.23
N THR A 98 24.05 5.28 -4.23
CA THR A 98 23.32 6.30 -5.01
C THR A 98 22.47 7.19 -4.13
N LEU A 99 21.83 6.64 -3.09
CA LEU A 99 21.06 7.41 -2.11
C LEU A 99 21.93 8.20 -1.14
N GLY A 100 23.26 8.03 -1.17
CA GLY A 100 24.17 8.67 -0.22
C GLY A 100 24.03 8.17 1.20
N LEU A 101 23.53 6.95 1.39
CA LEU A 101 23.41 6.30 2.71
C LEU A 101 24.69 5.59 3.13
N VAL A 102 25.47 5.14 2.15
CA VAL A 102 26.77 4.51 2.33
C VAL A 102 27.76 5.04 1.31
N PHE A 103 29.05 4.95 1.60
CA PHE A 103 30.15 5.33 0.71
C PHE A 103 31.37 4.44 0.98
N THR A 104 32.29 4.35 0.04
CA THR A 104 33.53 3.57 0.19
C THR A 104 34.51 4.28 1.12
N ASP A 105 35.25 3.51 1.93
CA ASP A 105 36.35 4.02 2.75
C ASP A 105 37.56 4.51 1.90
N GLU A 106 38.62 4.99 2.54
CA GLU A 106 39.83 5.45 1.85
C GLU A 106 40.57 4.34 1.10
N SER A 107 40.40 3.08 1.54
CA SER A 107 41.02 1.91 0.90
C SER A 107 40.24 1.43 -0.32
N GLY A 108 38.98 1.83 -0.47
CA GLY A 108 38.06 1.33 -1.51
C GLY A 108 37.55 -0.09 -1.26
N HIS A 109 37.89 -0.73 -0.13
CA HIS A 109 37.56 -2.13 0.18
C HIS A 109 36.37 -2.31 1.09
N SER A 110 35.99 -1.27 1.84
CA SER A 110 34.87 -1.32 2.76
C SER A 110 33.86 -0.21 2.51
N LEU A 111 32.63 -0.47 2.89
CA LEU A 111 31.52 0.48 2.83
C LEU A 111 31.30 1.08 4.22
N VAL A 112 31.15 2.39 4.27
CA VAL A 112 30.96 3.17 5.49
C VAL A 112 29.55 3.78 5.47
N PRO A 113 28.71 3.53 6.47
CA PRO A 113 27.39 4.17 6.54
C PRO A 113 27.51 5.64 7.00
N VAL A 114 26.58 6.48 6.56
CA VAL A 114 26.41 7.78 7.19
C VAL A 114 25.96 7.61 8.63
N ARG A 115 26.48 8.43 9.54
CA ARG A 115 26.20 8.29 10.99
C ARG A 115 24.71 8.26 11.32
N ALA A 116 23.93 9.11 10.67
CA ALA A 116 22.48 9.19 10.89
C ALA A 116 21.72 7.91 10.50
N LEU A 117 22.32 7.00 9.71
CA LEU A 117 21.70 5.71 9.37
C LEU A 117 21.50 4.82 10.61
N ALA A 118 22.53 4.70 11.46
CA ALA A 118 22.44 3.92 12.68
C ALA A 118 21.47 4.55 13.71
N GLU A 119 21.36 5.87 13.70
CA GLU A 119 20.43 6.63 14.55
C GLU A 119 18.98 6.46 14.07
N ALA A 120 18.78 6.37 12.75
CA ALA A 120 17.45 6.16 12.14
C ALA A 120 16.93 4.72 12.27
N LEU A 121 17.82 3.75 12.48
CA LEU A 121 17.50 2.33 12.68
C LEU A 121 17.97 1.84 14.07
N PRO A 122 17.31 2.28 15.14
CA PRO A 122 17.76 1.95 16.51
C PRO A 122 17.62 0.48 16.87
N HIS A 123 16.74 -0.26 16.19
CA HIS A 123 16.44 -1.68 16.41
C HIS A 123 16.62 -2.53 15.14
N PRO A 124 17.80 -2.51 14.50
CA PRO A 124 18.01 -3.21 13.24
C PRO A 124 17.79 -4.73 13.42
N ALA A 125 17.00 -5.34 12.56
CA ALA A 125 16.67 -6.78 12.63
C ALA A 125 16.24 -7.28 14.01
N GLY A 126 15.53 -6.44 14.79
CA GLY A 126 15.08 -6.77 16.15
C GLY A 126 16.17 -6.77 17.23
N LEU A 127 17.39 -6.32 16.92
CA LEU A 127 18.46 -6.12 17.88
C LEU A 127 18.14 -4.98 18.85
N ALA A 128 18.75 -5.01 20.06
CA ALA A 128 18.65 -3.91 21.01
C ALA A 128 19.25 -2.61 20.46
N PRO A 129 18.81 -1.43 20.96
CA PRO A 129 19.54 -0.20 20.72
C PRO A 129 20.98 -0.34 21.26
N ARG A 130 21.92 0.33 20.62
CA ARG A 130 23.31 0.33 21.11
C ARG A 130 23.37 1.07 22.44
N LEU A 131 23.93 0.40 23.43
CA LEU A 131 24.14 0.96 24.76
C LEU A 131 25.64 1.28 24.97
N SER A 132 25.93 2.29 25.75
CA SER A 132 27.32 2.60 26.16
C SER A 132 27.97 1.47 26.98
N SER A 133 27.14 0.62 27.56
CA SER A 133 27.56 -0.56 28.34
C SER A 133 27.69 -1.84 27.52
N ASP A 134 27.43 -1.79 26.20
CA ASP A 134 27.63 -2.97 25.37
C ASP A 134 29.11 -3.38 25.36
N PRO A 135 29.43 -4.67 25.52
CA PRO A 135 30.80 -5.16 25.44
C PRO A 135 31.38 -4.91 24.04
N SER A 136 32.71 -4.93 23.91
CA SER A 136 33.33 -4.92 22.59
C SER A 136 32.94 -6.17 21.78
N PRO A 137 33.04 -6.16 20.44
CA PRO A 137 32.74 -7.35 19.63
C PRO A 137 33.57 -8.58 20.03
N ASP A 138 34.85 -8.41 20.43
CA ASP A 138 35.72 -9.49 20.85
C ASP A 138 35.35 -10.01 22.24
N ASP A 139 35.05 -9.11 23.18
CA ASP A 139 34.51 -9.52 24.50
C ASP A 139 33.18 -10.25 24.36
N ALA A 140 32.30 -9.79 23.45
CA ALA A 140 31.01 -10.44 23.21
C ALA A 140 31.18 -11.86 22.64
N ARG A 141 32.16 -12.08 21.78
CA ARG A 141 32.51 -13.40 21.27
C ARG A 141 33.01 -14.31 22.40
N THR A 142 33.95 -13.84 23.22
CA THR A 142 34.44 -14.56 24.38
C THR A 142 33.31 -14.91 25.36
N ILE A 143 32.36 -13.98 25.60
CA ILE A 143 31.19 -14.25 26.44
C ILE A 143 30.38 -15.44 25.91
N VAL A 144 30.22 -15.55 24.60
CA VAL A 144 29.43 -16.63 23.97
C VAL A 144 30.22 -17.94 23.95
N GLU A 145 31.54 -17.91 23.70
CA GLU A 145 32.42 -19.08 23.68
C GLU A 145 32.55 -19.72 25.06
N ASP A 146 32.63 -18.90 26.12
CA ASP A 146 32.79 -19.33 27.52
C ASP A 146 31.47 -19.73 28.21
N LEU A 147 30.36 -19.84 27.46
CA LEU A 147 29.07 -20.21 28.07
C LEU A 147 29.08 -21.61 28.68
N PRO A 148 28.58 -21.75 29.92
CA PRO A 148 28.32 -23.06 30.50
C PRO A 148 27.35 -23.89 29.65
N ASP A 149 27.57 -25.22 29.59
CA ASP A 149 26.72 -26.14 28.83
C ASP A 149 25.23 -26.00 29.16
N SER A 150 24.90 -25.74 30.43
CA SER A 150 23.55 -25.51 30.92
C SER A 150 22.85 -24.28 30.31
N LEU A 151 23.59 -23.32 29.75
CA LEU A 151 23.06 -22.12 29.12
C LEU A 151 23.16 -22.12 27.61
N ARG A 152 23.90 -23.07 26.99
CA ARG A 152 24.10 -23.09 25.53
C ARG A 152 22.81 -23.28 24.76
N GLU A 153 21.93 -24.17 25.20
CA GLU A 153 20.63 -24.39 24.54
C GLU A 153 19.73 -23.14 24.64
N VAL A 154 19.70 -22.51 25.82
CA VAL A 154 18.96 -21.25 26.02
C VAL A 154 19.55 -20.14 25.15
N ALA A 155 20.88 -19.99 25.12
CA ALA A 155 21.57 -19.00 24.29
C ALA A 155 21.27 -19.19 22.80
N HIS A 156 21.26 -20.45 22.33
CA HIS A 156 20.88 -20.76 20.93
C HIS A 156 19.43 -20.36 20.65
N SER A 157 18.49 -20.59 21.54
CA SER A 157 17.09 -20.17 21.40
C SER A 157 16.94 -18.64 21.39
N LEU A 158 17.83 -17.92 22.08
CA LEU A 158 17.83 -16.46 22.13
C LEU A 158 18.45 -15.80 20.89
N ALA A 159 19.25 -16.51 20.10
CA ALA A 159 20.02 -15.94 18.99
C ALA A 159 19.16 -15.11 18.01
N PHE A 160 17.95 -15.56 17.69
CA PHE A 160 17.01 -14.84 16.82
C PHE A 160 15.69 -14.46 17.50
N ALA A 161 15.64 -14.56 18.82
CA ALA A 161 14.53 -14.04 19.60
C ALA A 161 14.56 -12.49 19.64
N PRO A 162 13.46 -11.82 20.01
CA PRO A 162 13.48 -10.39 20.26
C PRO A 162 14.52 -10.02 21.32
N ALA A 163 15.29 -8.95 21.09
CA ALA A 163 16.31 -8.50 22.03
C ALA A 163 15.75 -8.11 23.41
N ARG A 164 14.46 -7.71 23.46
CA ARG A 164 13.72 -7.45 24.70
C ARG A 164 13.08 -8.74 25.19
N LEU A 165 13.54 -9.20 26.35
CA LEU A 165 12.98 -10.40 26.97
C LEU A 165 11.75 -10.05 27.83
N THR A 166 10.74 -10.91 27.75
CA THR A 166 9.57 -10.88 28.63
C THR A 166 9.81 -11.81 29.82
N GLY A 167 9.58 -11.33 31.04
CA GLY A 167 9.74 -12.14 32.23
C GLY A 167 10.20 -11.33 33.45
N SER A 168 10.15 -11.96 34.63
CA SER A 168 10.59 -11.29 35.86
C SER A 168 12.12 -11.16 35.90
N PRO A 169 12.67 -9.94 36.11
CA PRO A 169 14.09 -9.74 36.28
C PRO A 169 14.70 -10.47 37.48
N THR A 170 13.86 -10.98 38.37
CA THR A 170 14.27 -11.69 39.59
C THR A 170 14.22 -13.21 39.47
N SER A 171 13.77 -13.75 38.33
CA SER A 171 13.74 -15.19 38.08
C SER A 171 15.14 -15.82 38.16
N SER A 172 15.22 -17.11 38.51
CA SER A 172 16.48 -17.85 38.55
C SER A 172 17.22 -17.80 37.21
N LEU A 173 16.50 -18.01 36.09
CA LEU A 173 17.07 -17.95 34.74
C LEU A 173 17.60 -16.55 34.41
N ALA A 174 16.85 -15.49 34.74
CA ALA A 174 17.31 -14.12 34.48
C ALA A 174 18.61 -13.80 35.27
N LYS A 175 18.74 -14.30 36.50
CA LYS A 175 19.96 -14.15 37.25
C LYS A 175 21.14 -14.91 36.63
N GLN A 176 20.92 -16.14 36.18
CA GLN A 176 21.95 -16.93 35.47
C GLN A 176 22.41 -16.27 34.18
N LEU A 177 21.46 -15.81 33.34
CA LEU A 177 21.78 -15.10 32.10
C LEU A 177 22.51 -13.78 32.36
N SER A 178 22.14 -13.03 33.41
CA SER A 178 22.85 -11.82 33.82
C SER A 178 24.26 -12.11 34.32
N SER A 179 24.44 -13.16 35.10
CA SER A 179 25.78 -13.58 35.60
C SER A 179 26.68 -14.02 34.44
N ALA A 180 26.12 -14.66 33.42
CA ALA A 180 26.81 -15.00 32.16
C ALA A 180 26.96 -13.82 31.19
N ARG A 181 26.54 -12.60 31.56
CA ARG A 181 26.62 -11.37 30.77
C ARG A 181 25.84 -11.44 29.42
N LEU A 182 24.93 -12.42 29.28
CA LEU A 182 24.05 -12.54 28.10
C LEU A 182 22.95 -11.49 28.06
N ILE A 183 22.52 -11.00 29.22
CA ILE A 183 21.49 -9.98 29.32
C ILE A 183 21.92 -8.85 30.24
N THR A 184 21.38 -7.67 29.99
CA THR A 184 21.57 -6.50 30.86
C THR A 184 20.22 -5.94 31.29
N LYS A 185 20.19 -5.32 32.48
CA LYS A 185 18.99 -4.64 32.98
C LYS A 185 19.07 -3.16 32.65
N VAL A 186 18.07 -2.66 31.94
CA VAL A 186 17.96 -1.26 31.58
C VAL A 186 16.69 -0.68 32.20
N ASN A 187 16.79 0.47 32.85
CA ASN A 187 15.63 1.18 33.38
C ASN A 187 14.92 1.95 32.25
N GLY A 188 13.66 1.64 32.02
CA GLY A 188 12.79 2.34 31.07
C GLY A 188 11.68 3.10 31.79
N ALA A 189 10.90 3.89 31.05
CA ALA A 189 9.77 4.66 31.60
C ALA A 189 8.73 3.76 32.31
N ASP A 190 8.53 2.53 31.80
CA ASP A 190 7.56 1.56 32.32
C ASP A 190 8.19 0.55 33.31
N GLY A 191 9.38 0.85 33.85
CA GLY A 191 10.12 -0.03 34.78
C GLY A 191 11.32 -0.73 34.15
N PRO A 192 11.97 -1.62 34.91
CA PRO A 192 13.17 -2.31 34.46
C PRO A 192 12.87 -3.33 33.34
N ARG A 193 13.71 -3.30 32.33
CA ARG A 193 13.62 -4.18 31.15
C ARG A 193 14.90 -5.01 31.05
N LEU A 194 14.73 -6.25 30.60
CA LEU A 194 15.87 -7.13 30.30
C LEU A 194 16.13 -7.07 28.79
N LEU A 195 17.37 -6.75 28.42
CA LEU A 195 17.79 -6.68 27.01
C LEU A 195 19.02 -7.57 26.80
N ILE A 196 19.11 -8.20 25.65
CA ILE A 196 20.35 -8.80 25.15
C ILE A 196 21.20 -7.67 24.58
N PRO A 197 22.43 -7.38 25.09
CA PRO A 197 23.30 -6.37 24.49
C PRO A 197 23.53 -6.64 23.01
N ARG A 198 23.54 -5.60 22.18
CA ARG A 198 23.60 -5.76 20.71
C ARG A 198 24.78 -6.60 20.26
N THR A 199 25.96 -6.35 20.77
CA THR A 199 27.18 -7.06 20.40
C THR A 199 27.15 -8.54 20.82
N VAL A 200 26.58 -8.85 22.00
CA VAL A 200 26.35 -10.23 22.46
C VAL A 200 25.33 -10.92 21.58
N HIS A 201 24.25 -10.22 21.21
CA HIS A 201 23.22 -10.77 20.35
C HIS A 201 23.75 -11.08 18.93
N LEU A 202 24.61 -10.21 18.40
CA LEU A 202 25.32 -10.49 17.13
C LEU A 202 26.29 -11.66 17.23
N ALA A 203 27.02 -11.79 18.36
CA ALA A 203 27.90 -12.93 18.61
C ALA A 203 27.12 -14.26 18.69
N LEU A 204 25.95 -14.26 19.36
CA LEU A 204 25.03 -15.42 19.38
C LEU A 204 24.52 -15.82 17.99
N ARG A 205 24.45 -14.88 17.05
CA ARG A 205 24.04 -15.10 15.66
C ARG A 205 25.21 -15.41 14.72
N ASP A 206 26.43 -15.55 15.22
CA ASP A 206 27.66 -15.64 14.42
C ASP A 206 27.79 -14.50 13.38
N GLY A 207 27.38 -13.30 13.80
CA GLY A 207 27.39 -12.11 12.93
C GLY A 207 26.21 -12.04 11.93
N ILE A 208 25.33 -13.04 11.84
CA ILE A 208 24.19 -13.02 10.94
C ILE A 208 23.13 -12.04 11.45
N VAL A 209 22.79 -11.03 10.66
CA VAL A 209 21.72 -10.07 10.95
C VAL A 209 20.38 -10.61 10.45
N HIS A 210 20.35 -11.10 9.21
CA HIS A 210 19.19 -11.72 8.59
C HIS A 210 19.49 -13.15 8.14
N ARG A 211 18.63 -14.10 8.51
CA ARG A 211 18.78 -15.51 8.12
C ARG A 211 18.58 -15.76 6.63
N THR A 212 17.79 -14.91 5.99
CA THR A 212 17.46 -14.99 4.57
C THR A 212 17.51 -13.61 3.96
N PHE A 213 18.12 -13.51 2.78
CA PHE A 213 18.06 -12.31 1.97
C PHE A 213 16.75 -12.29 1.20
N ALA A 214 16.07 -11.15 1.22
CA ALA A 214 14.78 -11.02 0.58
C ALA A 214 14.93 -10.92 -0.94
N HIS A 215 14.14 -11.71 -1.65
CA HIS A 215 13.98 -11.62 -3.09
C HIS A 215 12.66 -10.96 -3.44
N ALA A 216 12.55 -10.46 -4.68
CA ALA A 216 11.27 -9.98 -5.18
C ALA A 216 10.21 -11.09 -5.08
N PRO A 217 9.01 -10.79 -4.59
CA PRO A 217 7.96 -11.80 -4.49
C PRO A 217 7.61 -12.32 -5.89
N THR A 218 7.35 -13.60 -5.98
CA THR A 218 6.83 -14.20 -7.20
C THR A 218 5.43 -13.64 -7.47
N PRO A 219 5.12 -13.20 -8.68
CA PRO A 219 3.75 -12.87 -9.06
C PRO A 219 2.81 -14.05 -8.77
N GLY A 220 1.53 -13.78 -8.61
CA GLY A 220 0.53 -14.83 -8.42
C GLY A 220 0.58 -15.93 -9.49
N PRO A 221 -0.13 -17.04 -9.31
CA PRO A 221 -0.16 -18.13 -10.28
C PRO A 221 -0.70 -17.63 -11.63
N GLU A 222 -0.47 -18.40 -12.68
CA GLU A 222 -1.11 -18.14 -13.97
C GLU A 222 -2.61 -18.22 -13.84
N ALA A 223 -3.31 -17.27 -14.44
CA ALA A 223 -4.76 -17.25 -14.45
C ALA A 223 -5.32 -18.48 -15.15
N ALA A 224 -6.38 -19.03 -14.61
CA ALA A 224 -7.11 -20.10 -15.29
C ALA A 224 -7.60 -19.61 -16.67
N PRO A 225 -7.56 -20.47 -17.70
CA PRO A 225 -8.09 -20.11 -19.01
C PRO A 225 -9.56 -19.73 -18.92
N GLU A 226 -9.97 -18.75 -19.71
CA GLU A 226 -11.36 -18.34 -19.79
C GLU A 226 -12.24 -19.47 -20.31
N ARG A 227 -13.41 -19.61 -19.73
CA ARG A 227 -14.41 -20.57 -20.19
C ARG A 227 -14.96 -20.21 -21.58
N PHE A 228 -15.07 -18.92 -21.84
CA PHE A 228 -15.47 -18.34 -23.13
C PHE A 228 -14.55 -17.18 -23.45
N GLU A 229 -14.05 -17.11 -24.67
CA GLU A 229 -13.20 -16.02 -25.14
C GLU A 229 -13.89 -14.66 -24.95
N GLY A 230 -13.16 -13.71 -24.33
CA GLY A 230 -13.67 -12.37 -24.02
C GLY A 230 -14.63 -12.28 -22.83
N ALA A 231 -14.80 -13.34 -22.05
CA ALA A 231 -15.70 -13.32 -20.90
C ALA A 231 -15.23 -12.35 -19.81
N ARG A 232 -13.92 -12.23 -19.57
CA ARG A 232 -13.35 -11.26 -18.62
C ARG A 232 -13.52 -9.82 -19.10
N ASP A 233 -13.34 -9.58 -20.40
CA ASP A 233 -13.56 -8.25 -20.99
C ASP A 233 -15.00 -7.81 -20.79
N ALA A 234 -15.96 -8.70 -21.07
CA ALA A 234 -17.37 -8.42 -20.86
C ALA A 234 -17.70 -8.11 -19.40
N GLN A 235 -17.16 -8.88 -18.45
CA GLN A 235 -17.34 -8.63 -17.02
C GLN A 235 -16.68 -7.32 -16.56
N ALA A 236 -15.51 -6.98 -17.11
CA ALA A 236 -14.83 -5.72 -16.81
C ALA A 236 -15.67 -4.52 -17.25
N ILE A 237 -16.23 -4.58 -18.45
CA ILE A 237 -17.14 -3.56 -19.01
C ILE A 237 -18.41 -3.46 -18.16
N GLU A 238 -19.01 -4.59 -17.79
CA GLU A 238 -20.19 -4.61 -16.93
C GLU A 238 -19.92 -3.96 -15.57
N ALA A 239 -18.80 -4.28 -14.91
CA ALA A 239 -18.40 -3.65 -13.65
C ALA A 239 -18.17 -2.15 -13.80
N ALA A 240 -17.54 -1.69 -14.88
CA ALA A 240 -17.31 -0.28 -15.17
C ALA A 240 -18.64 0.49 -15.36
N LEU A 241 -19.58 -0.08 -16.09
CA LEU A 241 -20.93 0.48 -16.27
C LEU A 241 -21.72 0.48 -14.97
N GLU A 242 -21.59 -0.57 -14.17
CA GLU A 242 -22.23 -0.68 -12.85
C GLU A 242 -21.70 0.38 -11.87
N ALA A 243 -20.39 0.67 -11.88
CA ALA A 243 -19.82 1.78 -11.09
C ALA A 243 -20.47 3.11 -11.46
N SER A 244 -20.62 3.39 -12.76
CA SER A 244 -21.31 4.60 -13.25
C SER A 244 -22.76 4.66 -12.79
N ARG A 245 -23.48 3.53 -12.80
CA ARG A 245 -24.86 3.40 -12.34
C ARG A 245 -24.98 3.62 -10.82
N ILE A 246 -24.09 3.03 -10.02
CA ILE A 246 -24.07 3.23 -8.58
C ILE A 246 -23.86 4.71 -8.24
N ALA A 247 -22.90 5.37 -8.90
CA ALA A 247 -22.67 6.80 -8.68
C ALA A 247 -23.90 7.64 -9.06
N HIS A 248 -24.63 7.26 -10.11
CA HIS A 248 -25.86 7.96 -10.52
C HIS A 248 -26.97 7.89 -9.47
N THR A 249 -26.98 6.88 -8.57
CA THR A 249 -27.98 6.79 -7.50
C THR A 249 -27.96 7.96 -6.51
N ILE A 250 -26.85 8.73 -6.47
CA ILE A 250 -26.76 9.92 -5.60
C ILE A 250 -27.76 11.01 -5.98
N SER A 251 -28.34 10.99 -7.20
CA SER A 251 -29.43 11.89 -7.61
C SER A 251 -30.59 11.90 -6.60
N THR A 252 -30.88 10.76 -5.99
CA THR A 252 -31.94 10.63 -4.98
C THR A 252 -31.68 11.45 -3.71
N TRP A 253 -30.44 11.88 -3.47
CA TRP A 253 -30.07 12.67 -2.29
C TRP A 253 -30.60 14.10 -2.32
N HIS A 254 -31.09 14.58 -3.46
CA HIS A 254 -31.86 15.82 -3.53
C HIS A 254 -33.15 15.73 -2.69
N ALA A 255 -33.81 14.57 -2.69
CA ALA A 255 -35.06 14.36 -1.99
C ALA A 255 -34.88 13.76 -0.58
N ASP A 256 -33.90 12.85 -0.40
CA ASP A 256 -33.62 12.14 0.86
C ASP A 256 -32.09 12.13 1.14
N PRO A 257 -31.51 13.27 1.56
CA PRO A 257 -30.07 13.37 1.78
C PRO A 257 -29.63 12.59 3.02
N PRO A 258 -28.54 11.80 2.95
CA PRO A 258 -28.00 11.12 4.13
C PRO A 258 -27.46 12.10 5.17
N SER A 259 -27.61 11.77 6.46
CA SER A 259 -27.07 12.58 7.55
C SER A 259 -25.55 12.48 7.68
N VAL A 260 -24.93 13.54 8.20
CA VAL A 260 -23.50 13.59 8.51
C VAL A 260 -23.26 13.21 9.96
N LEU A 261 -22.35 12.26 10.22
CA LEU A 261 -21.91 11.94 11.58
C LEU A 261 -21.09 13.10 12.18
N LYS A 262 -21.16 13.32 13.51
CA LYS A 262 -20.33 14.33 14.21
C LYS A 262 -18.82 14.24 13.91
N ARG A 263 -18.34 13.05 13.57
CA ARG A 263 -16.94 12.77 13.19
C ARG A 263 -16.70 12.81 11.67
N GLY A 264 -17.70 13.25 10.91
CA GLY A 264 -17.73 13.13 9.45
C GLY A 264 -18.15 11.74 8.99
N GLY A 265 -18.58 11.67 7.73
CA GLY A 265 -19.02 10.42 7.08
C GLY A 265 -20.52 10.13 7.25
N ILE A 266 -20.93 9.01 6.64
CA ILE A 266 -22.31 8.49 6.67
C ILE A 266 -22.43 7.42 7.75
N PRO A 267 -23.52 7.37 8.52
CA PRO A 267 -23.79 6.27 9.45
C PRO A 267 -23.79 4.91 8.74
N LEU A 268 -23.15 3.90 9.34
CA LEU A 268 -23.03 2.57 8.73
C LEU A 268 -24.38 1.95 8.35
N ARG A 269 -25.43 2.20 9.17
CA ARG A 269 -26.80 1.76 8.87
C ARG A 269 -27.31 2.38 7.57
N ASP A 270 -27.10 3.69 7.37
CA ASP A 270 -27.55 4.41 6.18
C ASP A 270 -26.74 4.01 4.96
N ALA A 271 -25.42 3.85 5.09
CA ALA A 271 -24.58 3.35 4.02
C ALA A 271 -25.01 1.96 3.53
N ARG A 272 -25.36 1.05 4.45
CA ARG A 272 -25.89 -0.28 4.09
C ARG A 272 -27.26 -0.20 3.42
N ARG A 273 -28.15 0.68 3.90
CA ARG A 273 -29.45 0.92 3.29
C ARG A 273 -29.32 1.45 1.86
N LEU A 274 -28.42 2.42 1.66
CA LEU A 274 -28.17 3.01 0.34
C LEU A 274 -27.54 2.00 -0.63
N ALA A 275 -26.60 1.18 -0.17
CA ALA A 275 -26.02 0.09 -0.96
C ALA A 275 -27.09 -0.92 -1.39
N ALA A 276 -27.97 -1.34 -0.48
CA ALA A 276 -29.07 -2.24 -0.78
C ALA A 276 -30.07 -1.62 -1.77
N ALA A 277 -30.40 -0.32 -1.63
CA ALA A 277 -31.25 0.40 -2.57
C ALA A 277 -30.62 0.53 -3.96
N ALA A 278 -29.28 0.63 -4.03
CA ALA A 278 -28.53 0.58 -5.28
C ALA A 278 -28.38 -0.83 -5.86
N GLY A 279 -28.84 -1.88 -5.16
CA GLY A 279 -28.77 -3.28 -5.60
C GLY A 279 -27.36 -3.86 -5.59
N THR A 280 -26.45 -3.34 -4.76
CA THR A 280 -25.05 -3.74 -4.73
C THR A 280 -24.54 -4.03 -3.31
N SER A 281 -23.33 -4.60 -3.20
CA SER A 281 -22.70 -4.83 -1.92
C SER A 281 -22.31 -3.52 -1.23
N HIS A 282 -22.20 -3.56 0.11
CA HIS A 282 -21.72 -2.41 0.87
C HIS A 282 -20.31 -1.96 0.45
N GLU A 283 -19.42 -2.92 0.20
CA GLU A 283 -18.03 -2.64 -0.21
C GLU A 283 -17.95 -2.00 -1.61
N THR A 284 -18.68 -2.53 -2.57
CA THR A 284 -18.76 -1.96 -3.94
C THR A 284 -19.34 -0.57 -3.89
N TRP A 285 -20.46 -0.38 -3.17
CA TRP A 285 -21.10 0.92 -3.01
C TRP A 285 -20.13 1.95 -2.40
N THR A 286 -19.48 1.60 -1.27
CA THR A 286 -18.55 2.53 -0.63
C THR A 286 -17.33 2.85 -1.48
N SER A 287 -16.83 1.90 -2.26
CA SER A 287 -15.73 2.11 -3.21
C SER A 287 -16.08 3.18 -4.25
N VAL A 288 -17.25 3.04 -4.87
CA VAL A 288 -17.72 3.96 -5.91
C VAL A 288 -18.10 5.34 -5.32
N ILE A 289 -18.83 5.37 -4.21
CA ILE A 289 -19.26 6.63 -3.59
C ILE A 289 -18.08 7.44 -3.03
N HIS A 290 -17.01 6.78 -2.57
CA HIS A 290 -15.76 7.48 -2.23
C HIS A 290 -15.11 8.12 -3.45
N ALA A 291 -15.11 7.45 -4.61
CA ALA A 291 -14.63 8.03 -5.84
C ALA A 291 -15.48 9.23 -6.28
N ALA A 292 -16.81 9.13 -6.18
CA ALA A 292 -17.72 10.23 -6.44
C ALA A 292 -17.46 11.44 -5.52
N TRP A 293 -17.18 11.18 -4.23
CA TRP A 293 -16.81 12.23 -3.27
C TRP A 293 -15.47 12.88 -3.62
N VAL A 294 -14.44 12.09 -3.91
CA VAL A 294 -13.11 12.59 -4.30
C VAL A 294 -13.18 13.34 -5.63
N GLY A 295 -14.03 12.90 -6.56
CA GLY A 295 -14.33 13.56 -7.84
C GLY A 295 -15.20 14.82 -7.69
N GLY A 296 -15.63 15.16 -6.48
CA GLY A 296 -16.38 16.40 -6.23
C GLY A 296 -17.88 16.31 -6.55
N LEU A 297 -18.43 15.13 -6.86
CA LEU A 297 -19.86 14.96 -7.21
C LEU A 297 -20.78 15.10 -6.00
N ILE A 298 -20.24 14.89 -4.79
CA ILE A 298 -20.97 15.02 -3.51
C ILE A 298 -20.12 15.81 -2.49
N GLY A 299 -20.79 16.59 -1.69
CA GLY A 299 -20.25 17.34 -0.57
C GLY A 299 -21.17 17.26 0.65
N ASN A 300 -20.83 17.96 1.72
CA ASN A 300 -21.71 18.07 2.87
C ASN A 300 -21.73 19.51 3.41
N ASP A 301 -22.84 19.90 4.01
CA ASP A 301 -23.07 21.19 4.66
C ASP A 301 -22.84 21.16 6.19
N GLY A 302 -22.40 20.01 6.72
CA GLY A 302 -22.22 19.75 8.16
C GLY A 302 -23.39 18.98 8.78
N GLU A 303 -24.56 18.96 8.16
CA GLU A 303 -25.76 18.23 8.62
C GLU A 303 -26.11 17.07 7.70
N THR A 304 -26.07 17.32 6.39
CA THR A 304 -26.45 16.35 5.37
C THR A 304 -25.41 16.27 4.24
N TRP A 305 -25.40 15.13 3.55
CA TRP A 305 -24.65 14.95 2.31
C TRP A 305 -25.50 15.39 1.12
N GLN A 306 -24.92 16.20 0.27
CA GLN A 306 -25.61 16.84 -0.87
C GLN A 306 -24.89 16.52 -2.17
N VAL A 307 -25.67 16.50 -3.25
CA VAL A 307 -25.13 16.48 -4.61
C VAL A 307 -24.60 17.86 -4.95
N THR A 308 -23.46 17.96 -5.61
CA THR A 308 -22.85 19.23 -6.03
C THR A 308 -23.36 19.64 -7.42
N ARG A 309 -23.01 20.83 -7.88
CA ARG A 309 -23.32 21.29 -9.23
C ARG A 309 -22.58 20.47 -10.30
N GLU A 310 -21.39 19.95 -9.98
CA GLU A 310 -20.54 19.15 -10.86
C GLU A 310 -21.24 17.83 -11.25
N TYR A 311 -22.20 17.39 -10.45
CA TYR A 311 -23.01 16.22 -10.77
C TYR A 311 -23.86 16.40 -12.04
N GLY A 312 -24.28 17.62 -12.39
CA GLY A 312 -25.04 17.88 -13.61
C GLY A 312 -24.25 17.47 -14.86
N GLU A 313 -23.00 17.90 -14.96
CA GLU A 313 -22.11 17.54 -16.09
C GLU A 313 -21.83 16.02 -16.11
N PHE A 314 -21.60 15.41 -14.95
CA PHE A 314 -21.42 13.97 -14.81
C PHE A 314 -22.69 13.20 -15.26
N SER A 315 -23.86 13.65 -14.87
CA SER A 315 -25.14 13.01 -15.21
C SER A 315 -25.41 13.01 -16.73
N ASP A 316 -25.02 14.10 -17.41
CA ASP A 316 -25.23 14.27 -18.85
C ASP A 316 -24.13 13.59 -19.71
N ALA A 317 -23.02 13.17 -19.10
CA ALA A 317 -21.89 12.56 -19.79
C ALA A 317 -22.20 11.15 -20.31
N SER A 318 -21.40 10.68 -21.28
CA SER A 318 -21.42 9.30 -21.76
C SER A 318 -21.13 8.29 -20.63
N PRO A 319 -21.61 7.04 -20.71
CA PRO A 319 -21.24 6.01 -19.73
C PRO A 319 -19.73 5.84 -19.57
N ALA A 320 -18.96 5.89 -20.66
CA ALA A 320 -17.50 5.81 -20.66
C ALA A 320 -16.88 7.01 -19.94
N ARG A 321 -17.38 8.23 -20.19
CA ARG A 321 -16.90 9.43 -19.51
C ARG A 321 -17.20 9.40 -18.02
N ARG A 322 -18.39 9.02 -17.61
CA ARG A 322 -18.75 8.86 -16.20
C ARG A 322 -17.83 7.89 -15.47
N TRP A 323 -17.53 6.75 -16.11
CA TRP A 323 -16.57 5.81 -15.54
C TRP A 323 -15.16 6.41 -15.48
N ALA A 324 -14.71 7.13 -16.50
CA ALA A 324 -13.41 7.79 -16.53
C ALA A 324 -13.24 8.79 -15.38
N ASP A 325 -14.26 9.62 -15.13
CA ASP A 325 -14.27 10.59 -14.03
C ASP A 325 -14.13 9.87 -12.67
N LEU A 326 -14.91 8.82 -12.43
CA LEU A 326 -14.85 8.02 -11.20
C LEU A 326 -13.53 7.27 -11.06
N CYS A 327 -13.07 6.62 -12.12
CA CYS A 327 -11.82 5.86 -12.11
C CYS A 327 -10.61 6.79 -11.88
N SER A 328 -10.57 7.96 -12.53
CA SER A 328 -9.55 8.98 -12.31
C SER A 328 -9.52 9.46 -10.86
N ALA A 329 -10.69 9.74 -10.27
CA ALA A 329 -10.81 10.10 -8.87
C ALA A 329 -10.34 8.97 -7.94
N TYR A 330 -10.71 7.72 -8.22
CA TYR A 330 -10.29 6.54 -7.48
C TYR A 330 -8.77 6.37 -7.50
N VAL A 331 -8.14 6.32 -8.67
CA VAL A 331 -6.70 6.02 -8.76
C VAL A 331 -5.84 7.10 -8.11
N ARG A 332 -6.31 8.34 -8.04
CA ARG A 332 -5.67 9.48 -7.38
C ARG A 332 -6.05 9.67 -5.93
N SER A 333 -7.00 8.89 -5.40
CA SER A 333 -7.51 9.00 -4.03
C SER A 333 -6.47 8.58 -2.98
N SER A 334 -6.54 9.22 -1.81
CA SER A 334 -5.84 8.79 -0.57
C SER A 334 -6.76 7.99 0.36
N TYR A 335 -7.98 7.70 -0.06
CA TYR A 335 -8.98 6.97 0.70
C TYR A 335 -9.11 5.54 0.21
N LEU A 336 -9.52 4.66 1.12
CA LEU A 336 -9.73 3.23 0.92
C LEU A 336 -11.22 2.94 1.22
N GLY A 337 -12.08 3.23 0.25
CA GLY A 337 -13.54 3.17 0.38
C GLY A 337 -14.04 1.81 0.85
N ALA A 338 -13.46 0.73 0.33
CA ALA A 338 -13.81 -0.63 0.68
C ALA A 338 -13.55 -0.99 2.17
N LEU A 339 -12.77 -0.19 2.91
CA LEU A 339 -12.60 -0.37 4.35
C LEU A 339 -13.72 0.23 5.20
N ALA A 340 -14.67 0.95 4.60
CA ALA A 340 -15.81 1.47 5.34
C ALA A 340 -16.64 0.31 5.92
N GLY A 341 -17.00 0.43 7.20
CA GLY A 341 -17.69 -0.62 7.94
C GLY A 341 -16.77 -1.60 8.67
N THR A 342 -15.45 -1.62 8.37
CA THR A 342 -14.48 -2.47 9.07
C THR A 342 -13.81 -1.75 10.25
N ARG A 343 -13.20 -2.51 11.18
CA ARG A 343 -12.30 -2.00 12.22
C ARG A 343 -10.85 -2.22 11.80
N PHE A 344 -9.91 -1.49 12.42
CA PHE A 344 -8.49 -1.74 12.17
C PHE A 344 -8.10 -3.15 12.64
N GLY A 345 -7.40 -3.90 11.77
CA GLY A 345 -6.98 -5.29 12.04
C GLY A 345 -8.11 -6.33 11.89
N GLU A 346 -9.33 -5.94 11.47
CA GLU A 346 -10.43 -6.86 11.21
C GLU A 346 -10.28 -7.62 9.88
N VAL A 347 -9.57 -7.00 8.92
CA VAL A 347 -9.32 -7.65 7.63
C VAL A 347 -8.28 -8.75 7.80
N SER A 348 -8.64 -9.97 7.48
CA SER A 348 -7.75 -11.14 7.44
C SER A 348 -7.65 -11.68 6.02
N LEU A 349 -6.46 -12.07 5.63
CA LEU A 349 -6.18 -12.78 4.38
C LEU A 349 -5.66 -14.17 4.74
N ASP A 350 -5.99 -15.17 3.94
CA ASP A 350 -5.59 -16.56 4.16
C ASP A 350 -4.07 -16.67 4.33
N GLY A 351 -3.64 -17.24 5.47
CA GLY A 351 -2.23 -17.41 5.83
C GLY A 351 -1.49 -16.16 6.31
N LEU A 352 -2.10 -14.97 6.26
CA LEU A 352 -1.53 -13.74 6.78
C LEU A 352 -2.22 -13.36 8.08
N THR A 353 -1.55 -13.61 9.21
CA THR A 353 -2.07 -13.29 10.54
C THR A 353 -2.13 -11.78 10.76
N GLN A 354 -3.28 -11.33 11.24
CA GLN A 354 -3.54 -9.97 11.68
C GLN A 354 -3.52 -9.91 13.22
N GLY A 355 -3.28 -8.74 13.74
CA GLY A 355 -3.57 -8.48 15.15
C GLY A 355 -5.07 -8.62 15.42
N GLU A 356 -5.44 -9.01 16.64
CA GLU A 356 -6.86 -9.00 17.04
C GLU A 356 -7.42 -7.57 16.95
N PRO A 357 -8.69 -7.42 16.47
CA PRO A 357 -9.36 -6.12 16.49
C PRO A 357 -9.31 -5.51 17.89
N ARG A 358 -8.92 -4.25 18.00
CA ARG A 358 -8.86 -3.57 19.29
C ARG A 358 -10.27 -3.50 19.90
N THR A 359 -10.43 -4.03 21.09
CA THR A 359 -11.72 -4.01 21.82
C THR A 359 -12.17 -2.56 22.01
N GLY A 360 -13.43 -2.25 21.62
CA GLY A 360 -14.01 -0.91 21.76
C GLY A 360 -13.78 0.05 20.59
N GLU A 361 -13.04 -0.35 19.54
CA GLU A 361 -12.89 0.47 18.34
C GLU A 361 -14.18 0.47 17.50
N THR A 362 -14.63 1.66 17.10
CA THR A 362 -15.82 1.81 16.24
C THR A 362 -15.46 1.52 14.78
N PRO A 363 -16.38 0.91 14.00
CA PRO A 363 -16.18 0.73 12.57
C PRO A 363 -15.91 2.06 11.84
N ARG A 364 -15.11 2.01 10.78
CA ARG A 364 -14.83 3.16 9.93
C ARG A 364 -16.10 3.59 9.22
N ALA A 365 -16.38 4.89 9.23
CA ALA A 365 -17.54 5.43 8.50
C ALA A 365 -17.21 5.63 7.03
N ALA A 366 -18.18 5.40 6.14
CA ALA A 366 -18.08 5.81 4.74
C ALA A 366 -17.96 7.35 4.64
N LEU A 367 -17.29 7.84 3.61
CA LEU A 367 -17.05 9.28 3.37
C LEU A 367 -16.40 10.01 4.56
N SER A 368 -15.47 9.36 5.23
CA SER A 368 -14.79 9.94 6.39
C SER A 368 -13.27 9.85 6.29
N ALA A 369 -12.58 10.68 7.06
CA ALA A 369 -11.12 10.62 7.17
C ALA A 369 -10.60 9.28 7.76
N SER A 370 -11.46 8.48 8.40
CA SER A 370 -11.08 7.22 9.04
C SER A 370 -10.59 6.14 8.05
N VAL A 371 -10.97 6.25 6.77
CA VAL A 371 -10.49 5.38 5.69
C VAL A 371 -9.35 6.00 4.88
N GLY A 372 -8.91 7.23 5.22
CA GLY A 372 -7.80 7.90 4.56
C GLY A 372 -6.44 7.49 5.15
N ARG A 373 -5.42 7.34 4.31
CA ARG A 373 -4.05 7.03 4.76
C ARG A 373 -2.99 7.76 3.93
N LYS A 374 -1.92 8.17 4.61
CA LYS A 374 -0.75 8.75 3.94
C LYS A 374 -0.06 7.68 3.08
N GLY A 375 0.38 8.08 1.88
CA GLY A 375 1.15 7.24 0.98
C GLY A 375 0.34 6.20 0.18
N VAL A 376 -0.98 6.09 0.37
CA VAL A 376 -1.86 5.20 -0.41
C VAL A 376 -1.70 5.43 -1.91
N LYS A 377 -1.63 6.69 -2.37
CA LYS A 377 -1.46 6.99 -3.81
C LYS A 377 -0.23 6.31 -4.42
N VAL A 378 0.90 6.33 -3.71
CA VAL A 378 2.15 5.71 -4.19
C VAL A 378 2.01 4.19 -4.22
N ARG A 379 1.41 3.60 -3.17
CA ARG A 379 1.21 2.16 -3.07
C ARG A 379 0.13 1.66 -4.03
N ARG A 380 -0.94 2.44 -4.26
CA ARG A 380 -1.94 2.14 -5.30
C ARG A 380 -1.30 2.13 -6.70
N ARG A 381 -0.44 3.13 -7.00
CA ARG A 381 0.34 3.12 -8.25
C ARG A 381 1.22 1.88 -8.39
N HIS A 382 1.84 1.41 -7.30
CA HIS A 382 2.63 0.17 -7.29
C HIS A 382 1.75 -1.05 -7.62
N MET A 383 0.57 -1.15 -7.01
CA MET A 383 -0.37 -2.24 -7.28
C MET A 383 -0.91 -2.19 -8.72
N LEU A 384 -1.27 -1.01 -9.23
CA LEU A 384 -1.67 -0.85 -10.64
C LEU A 384 -0.56 -1.23 -11.61
N ARG A 385 0.69 -0.90 -11.29
CA ARG A 385 1.85 -1.35 -12.08
C ARG A 385 1.98 -2.86 -12.05
N HIS A 386 1.78 -3.48 -10.88
CA HIS A 386 1.79 -4.95 -10.79
C HIS A 386 0.72 -5.58 -11.69
N LEU A 387 -0.49 -5.01 -11.77
CA LEU A 387 -1.52 -5.48 -12.69
C LEU A 387 -1.08 -5.36 -14.15
N ALA A 388 -0.46 -4.25 -14.53
CA ALA A 388 -0.01 -4.01 -15.90
C ALA A 388 1.21 -4.88 -16.30
N ASP A 389 2.13 -5.12 -15.37
CA ASP A 389 3.34 -5.92 -15.59
C ASP A 389 3.02 -7.44 -15.66
N TYR A 390 1.90 -7.87 -15.07
CA TYR A 390 1.49 -9.28 -14.99
C TYR A 390 0.02 -9.49 -15.36
N PRO A 391 -0.38 -9.18 -16.61
CA PRO A 391 -1.79 -9.16 -17.03
C PRO A 391 -2.45 -10.56 -17.03
N GLU A 392 -1.65 -11.64 -17.10
CA GLU A 392 -2.13 -13.03 -17.13
C GLU A 392 -1.92 -13.77 -15.79
N ARG A 393 -1.62 -13.02 -14.72
CA ARG A 393 -1.40 -13.58 -13.40
C ARG A 393 -2.50 -13.16 -12.42
N GLU A 394 -2.82 -14.06 -11.49
CA GLU A 394 -3.76 -13.72 -10.42
C GLU A 394 -3.17 -12.63 -9.51
N ALA A 395 -3.93 -11.57 -9.32
CA ALA A 395 -3.63 -10.44 -8.46
C ALA A 395 -4.51 -10.50 -7.19
N SER A 396 -4.32 -11.53 -6.39
CA SER A 396 -5.02 -11.67 -5.11
C SER A 396 -4.55 -10.62 -4.10
N ALA A 397 -5.41 -10.28 -3.13
CA ALA A 397 -5.03 -9.38 -2.05
C ALA A 397 -3.79 -9.89 -1.28
N ALA A 398 -3.60 -11.21 -1.17
CA ALA A 398 -2.43 -11.81 -0.53
C ALA A 398 -1.15 -11.56 -1.34
N SER A 399 -1.16 -11.84 -2.66
CA SER A 399 0.00 -11.59 -3.54
C SER A 399 0.37 -10.11 -3.59
N LEU A 400 -0.62 -9.23 -3.66
CA LEU A 400 -0.42 -7.78 -3.62
C LEU A 400 0.13 -7.30 -2.27
N ALA A 401 -0.31 -7.87 -1.15
CA ALA A 401 0.22 -7.55 0.18
C ALA A 401 1.70 -7.95 0.32
N GLU A 402 2.12 -9.08 -0.23
CA GLU A 402 3.53 -9.48 -0.28
C GLU A 402 4.36 -8.54 -1.18
N SER A 403 3.83 -8.16 -2.35
CA SER A 403 4.45 -7.17 -3.23
C SER A 403 4.64 -5.82 -2.54
N LEU A 404 3.61 -5.35 -1.80
CA LEU A 404 3.69 -4.13 -1.00
C LEU A 404 4.69 -4.25 0.15
N ALA A 405 4.73 -5.38 0.85
CA ALA A 405 5.66 -5.59 1.96
C ALA A 405 7.12 -5.59 1.49
N TRP A 406 7.38 -6.09 0.30
CA TRP A 406 8.68 -6.03 -0.35
C TRP A 406 9.03 -4.60 -0.80
N ALA A 407 8.09 -3.88 -1.41
CA ALA A 407 8.33 -2.55 -1.96
C ALA A 407 8.32 -1.43 -0.89
N PHE A 408 7.61 -1.63 0.23
CA PHE A 408 7.42 -0.62 1.29
C PHE A 408 7.66 -1.22 2.69
N PRO A 409 8.83 -1.78 2.96
CA PRO A 409 9.10 -2.55 4.17
C PRO A 409 9.08 -1.73 5.47
N THR A 410 9.13 -0.40 5.38
CA THR A 410 9.01 0.51 6.52
C THR A 410 7.56 0.76 6.98
N VAL A 411 6.58 0.30 6.21
CA VAL A 411 5.15 0.41 6.53
C VAL A 411 4.72 -0.82 7.32
N GLN A 412 3.87 -0.62 8.32
CA GLN A 412 3.35 -1.74 9.12
C GLN A 412 2.62 -2.76 8.24
N ARG A 413 2.96 -4.05 8.37
CA ARG A 413 2.41 -5.13 7.55
C ARG A 413 0.87 -5.19 7.60
N ALA A 414 0.27 -5.03 8.78
CA ALA A 414 -1.18 -4.99 8.92
C ALA A 414 -1.84 -3.89 8.06
N ALA A 415 -1.19 -2.71 7.96
CA ALA A 415 -1.69 -1.64 7.11
C ALA A 415 -1.57 -1.98 5.62
N LEU A 416 -0.49 -2.65 5.20
CA LEU A 416 -0.31 -3.09 3.80
C LEU A 416 -1.32 -4.17 3.40
N ILE A 417 -1.65 -5.07 4.31
CA ILE A 417 -2.68 -6.10 4.09
C ILE A 417 -4.06 -5.44 3.90
N GLU A 418 -4.45 -4.49 4.76
CA GLU A 418 -5.71 -3.77 4.59
C GLU A 418 -5.73 -2.95 3.28
N GLU A 419 -4.60 -2.37 2.87
CA GLU A 419 -4.49 -1.64 1.61
C GLU A 419 -4.60 -2.54 0.39
N ALA A 420 -3.97 -3.71 0.41
CA ALA A 420 -4.08 -4.71 -0.66
C ALA A 420 -5.52 -5.23 -0.78
N TYR A 421 -6.14 -5.55 0.35
CA TYR A 421 -7.55 -5.95 0.39
C TYR A 421 -8.47 -4.88 -0.21
N ALA A 422 -8.34 -3.64 0.29
CA ALA A 422 -9.17 -2.55 -0.21
C ALA A 422 -8.96 -2.30 -1.69
N PHE A 423 -7.70 -2.30 -2.14
CA PHE A 423 -7.38 -2.13 -3.56
C PHE A 423 -8.03 -3.20 -4.43
N THR A 424 -7.96 -4.48 -4.04
CA THR A 424 -8.56 -5.57 -4.81
C THR A 424 -10.08 -5.35 -4.95
N ARG A 425 -10.79 -5.05 -3.85
CA ARG A 425 -12.22 -4.81 -3.86
C ARG A 425 -12.61 -3.56 -4.67
N GLU A 426 -11.84 -2.49 -4.54
CA GLU A 426 -12.02 -1.27 -5.31
C GLU A 426 -11.73 -1.50 -6.80
N ALA A 427 -10.65 -2.21 -7.14
CA ALA A 427 -10.31 -2.53 -8.52
C ALA A 427 -11.36 -3.44 -9.19
N GLU A 428 -11.94 -4.40 -8.45
CA GLU A 428 -13.08 -5.19 -8.91
C GLU A 428 -14.31 -4.30 -9.19
N ALA A 429 -14.62 -3.35 -8.28
CA ALA A 429 -15.76 -2.44 -8.45
C ALA A 429 -15.61 -1.51 -9.67
N PHE A 430 -14.40 -1.21 -10.10
CA PHE A 430 -14.12 -0.40 -11.30
C PHE A 430 -13.81 -1.24 -12.55
N GLY A 431 -13.91 -2.56 -12.47
CA GLY A 431 -13.62 -3.45 -13.59
C GLY A 431 -12.13 -3.56 -13.95
N LEU A 432 -11.20 -3.16 -13.07
CA LEU A 432 -9.75 -3.28 -13.28
C LEU A 432 -9.22 -4.68 -12.97
N ILE A 433 -9.94 -5.44 -12.15
CA ILE A 433 -9.71 -6.85 -11.83
C ILE A 433 -11.04 -7.59 -12.02
N VAL A 434 -10.97 -8.76 -12.64
CA VAL A 434 -12.10 -9.68 -12.84
C VAL A 434 -11.66 -11.08 -12.46
N ASP A 435 -12.42 -11.74 -11.57
CA ASP A 435 -12.08 -13.09 -11.06
C ASP A 435 -10.64 -13.20 -10.55
N GLY A 436 -10.14 -12.12 -9.92
CA GLY A 436 -8.77 -12.05 -9.41
C GLY A 436 -7.69 -11.81 -10.47
N VAL A 437 -8.04 -11.57 -11.73
CA VAL A 437 -7.10 -11.36 -12.85
C VAL A 437 -7.21 -9.92 -13.35
N PRO A 438 -6.09 -9.25 -13.70
CA PRO A 438 -6.12 -7.93 -14.33
C PRO A 438 -6.96 -7.91 -15.61
N SER A 439 -7.77 -6.89 -15.80
CA SER A 439 -8.59 -6.70 -16.99
C SER A 439 -7.93 -5.80 -18.03
N VAL A 440 -8.53 -5.72 -19.20
CA VAL A 440 -8.13 -4.80 -20.30
C VAL A 440 -8.18 -3.33 -19.91
N LEU A 441 -8.90 -2.95 -18.86
CA LEU A 441 -9.01 -1.56 -18.38
C LEU A 441 -7.86 -1.17 -17.42
N ALA A 442 -7.14 -2.13 -16.83
CA ALA A 442 -6.10 -1.87 -15.84
C ALA A 442 -4.90 -1.05 -16.39
N PRO A 443 -4.40 -1.28 -17.63
CA PRO A 443 -3.31 -0.47 -18.20
C PRO A 443 -3.66 1.01 -18.32
N ALA A 444 -4.87 1.36 -18.77
CA ALA A 444 -5.32 2.74 -18.89
C ALA A 444 -5.38 3.45 -17.52
N ALA A 445 -5.79 2.74 -16.47
CA ALA A 445 -5.81 3.25 -15.11
C ALA A 445 -4.38 3.58 -14.59
N LEU A 446 -3.37 2.78 -14.93
CA LEU A 446 -1.97 3.07 -14.61
C LEU A 446 -1.44 4.27 -15.43
N GLU A 447 -1.69 4.30 -16.74
CA GLU A 447 -1.26 5.35 -17.64
C GLU A 447 -1.80 6.72 -17.22
N SER A 448 -3.07 6.79 -16.86
CA SER A 448 -3.74 8.01 -16.40
C SER A 448 -3.02 8.71 -15.24
N LEU A 449 -2.32 7.96 -14.38
CA LEU A 449 -1.54 8.52 -13.25
C LEU A 449 -0.29 9.31 -13.68
N SER A 450 0.12 9.20 -14.93
CA SER A 450 1.31 9.87 -15.48
C SER A 450 0.96 11.09 -16.32
N LEU A 451 -0.33 11.33 -16.53
CA LEU A 451 -0.87 12.39 -17.39
C LEU A 451 -1.50 13.52 -16.58
N GLU A 452 -1.62 14.69 -17.21
CA GLU A 452 -2.45 15.78 -16.73
C GLU A 452 -3.93 15.37 -16.76
N GLU A 453 -4.78 16.05 -16.00
CA GLU A 453 -6.15 15.62 -15.70
C GLU A 453 -7.00 15.37 -16.96
N VAL A 454 -6.98 16.28 -17.92
CA VAL A 454 -7.78 16.15 -19.16
C VAL A 454 -7.30 14.95 -19.98
N ALA A 455 -6.00 14.83 -20.25
CA ALA A 455 -5.45 13.70 -20.99
C ALA A 455 -5.65 12.36 -20.28
N ALA A 456 -5.66 12.37 -18.95
CA ALA A 456 -5.95 11.18 -18.17
C ALA A 456 -7.39 10.71 -18.32
N LEU A 457 -8.34 11.66 -18.40
CA LEU A 457 -9.75 11.34 -18.62
C LEU A 457 -9.98 10.82 -20.04
N ASP A 458 -9.32 11.42 -21.05
CA ASP A 458 -9.42 10.98 -22.45
C ASP A 458 -8.91 9.54 -22.63
N VAL A 459 -7.79 9.17 -21.99
CA VAL A 459 -7.24 7.80 -22.02
C VAL A 459 -8.20 6.81 -21.36
N LEU A 460 -8.76 7.15 -20.21
CA LEU A 460 -9.70 6.27 -19.51
C LEU A 460 -11.01 6.14 -20.29
N GLU A 461 -11.55 7.25 -20.79
CA GLU A 461 -12.77 7.24 -21.61
C GLU A 461 -12.61 6.37 -22.85
N ALA A 462 -11.53 6.56 -23.62
CA ALA A 462 -11.24 5.77 -24.81
C ALA A 462 -11.12 4.27 -24.51
N ALA A 463 -10.45 3.91 -23.41
CA ALA A 463 -10.25 2.51 -23.02
C ALA A 463 -11.57 1.75 -22.80
N LEU A 464 -12.59 2.40 -22.25
CA LEU A 464 -13.90 1.80 -22.09
C LEU A 464 -14.74 1.94 -23.36
N ASP A 465 -14.76 3.12 -24.01
CA ASP A 465 -15.60 3.41 -25.17
C ASP A 465 -15.30 2.49 -26.35
N GLU A 466 -14.02 2.18 -26.62
CA GLU A 466 -13.60 1.22 -27.64
C GLU A 466 -14.13 -0.21 -27.42
N LYS A 467 -14.51 -0.54 -26.21
CA LYS A 467 -15.03 -1.87 -25.83
C LYS A 467 -16.55 -1.90 -25.72
N LEU A 468 -17.19 -0.74 -25.69
CA LEU A 468 -18.65 -0.69 -25.60
C LEU A 468 -19.30 -1.10 -26.93
N PRO A 469 -20.38 -1.89 -26.88
CA PRO A 469 -21.20 -2.12 -28.06
C PRO A 469 -21.87 -0.81 -28.50
N GLU A 470 -22.18 -0.70 -29.79
CA GLU A 470 -22.94 0.45 -30.31
C GLU A 470 -24.24 0.64 -29.51
N PRO A 471 -24.55 1.87 -29.05
CA PRO A 471 -25.77 2.13 -28.30
C PRO A 471 -27.01 1.86 -29.13
N VAL A 472 -27.97 1.19 -28.52
CA VAL A 472 -29.27 0.89 -29.17
C VAL A 472 -30.23 2.06 -28.96
N ASP A 473 -30.77 2.59 -30.08
CA ASP A 473 -31.65 3.77 -30.08
C ASP A 473 -33.14 3.39 -30.24
N HIS A 474 -33.51 2.15 -29.91
CA HIS A 474 -34.88 1.67 -29.95
C HIS A 474 -35.20 0.77 -28.77
N ILE A 475 -36.47 0.67 -28.47
CA ILE A 475 -37.03 -0.23 -27.44
C ILE A 475 -38.02 -1.18 -28.10
N LEU A 476 -38.17 -2.35 -27.55
CA LEU A 476 -39.27 -3.28 -27.82
C LEU A 476 -40.27 -3.14 -26.67
N LEU A 477 -41.51 -2.81 -27.00
CA LEU A 477 -42.59 -2.66 -26.02
C LEU A 477 -43.63 -3.76 -26.28
N ASP A 478 -43.81 -4.61 -25.29
CA ASP A 478 -44.80 -5.68 -25.34
C ASP A 478 -46.16 -5.23 -24.81
N ALA A 479 -47.19 -5.98 -25.13
CA ALA A 479 -48.57 -5.65 -24.77
C ALA A 479 -48.85 -5.62 -23.26
N ASP A 480 -48.01 -6.28 -22.47
CA ASP A 480 -48.06 -6.29 -21.00
C ASP A 480 -47.26 -5.14 -20.36
N LEU A 481 -46.85 -4.15 -21.17
CA LEU A 481 -46.04 -2.99 -20.76
C LEU A 481 -44.60 -3.38 -20.34
N THR A 482 -44.11 -4.53 -20.78
CA THR A 482 -42.68 -4.87 -20.65
C THR A 482 -41.90 -4.14 -21.75
N VAL A 483 -40.84 -3.43 -21.33
CA VAL A 483 -39.89 -2.74 -22.19
C VAL A 483 -38.61 -3.55 -22.26
N THR A 484 -38.18 -3.94 -23.45
CA THR A 484 -36.90 -4.62 -23.66
C THR A 484 -35.99 -3.75 -24.51
N VAL A 485 -34.79 -3.47 -24.03
CA VAL A 485 -33.70 -2.84 -24.77
C VAL A 485 -32.68 -3.92 -25.11
N PRO A 486 -32.46 -4.27 -26.39
CA PRO A 486 -31.65 -5.41 -26.78
C PRO A 486 -30.13 -5.10 -26.82
N GLY A 487 -29.64 -4.21 -25.97
CA GLY A 487 -28.25 -3.81 -25.91
C GLY A 487 -28.02 -2.64 -24.96
N LEU A 488 -26.88 -1.95 -25.10
CA LEU A 488 -26.58 -0.73 -24.35
C LEU A 488 -27.56 0.39 -24.75
N PRO A 489 -28.37 0.96 -23.83
CA PRO A 489 -29.31 2.02 -24.19
C PRO A 489 -28.57 3.30 -24.57
N SER A 490 -28.95 3.94 -25.68
CA SER A 490 -28.55 5.32 -25.96
C SER A 490 -29.08 6.28 -24.90
N ALA A 491 -28.57 7.52 -24.84
CA ALA A 491 -29.04 8.53 -23.91
C ALA A 491 -30.57 8.75 -24.02
N ARG A 492 -31.12 8.70 -25.26
CA ARG A 492 -32.53 8.81 -25.52
C ARG A 492 -33.35 7.65 -24.97
N VAL A 493 -32.83 6.42 -25.10
CA VAL A 493 -33.48 5.21 -24.56
C VAL A 493 -33.34 5.17 -23.03
N ALA A 494 -32.19 5.63 -22.49
CA ALA A 494 -31.99 5.73 -21.06
C ALA A 494 -33.02 6.66 -20.38
N ALA A 495 -33.32 7.81 -20.98
CA ALA A 495 -34.36 8.72 -20.50
C ALA A 495 -35.77 8.08 -20.49
N VAL A 496 -36.06 7.19 -21.45
CA VAL A 496 -37.32 6.42 -21.42
C VAL A 496 -37.33 5.39 -20.29
N LEU A 497 -36.19 4.78 -19.97
CA LEU A 497 -36.08 3.80 -18.89
C LEU A 497 -36.28 4.41 -17.50
N GLU A 498 -36.09 5.72 -17.30
CA GLU A 498 -36.38 6.42 -16.04
C GLU A 498 -37.87 6.30 -15.65
N TRP A 499 -38.74 6.12 -16.64
CA TRP A 499 -40.19 5.98 -16.43
C TRP A 499 -40.61 4.53 -16.18
N THR A 500 -39.65 3.62 -15.97
CA THR A 500 -39.91 2.20 -15.83
C THR A 500 -39.36 1.64 -14.52
N GLU A 501 -39.77 0.44 -14.15
CA GLU A 501 -39.15 -0.40 -13.16
C GLU A 501 -38.29 -1.46 -13.86
N ILE A 502 -36.97 -1.39 -13.64
CA ILE A 502 -36.06 -2.35 -14.24
C ILE A 502 -36.19 -3.69 -13.54
N THR A 503 -36.54 -4.73 -14.31
CA THR A 503 -36.75 -6.10 -13.80
C THR A 503 -35.53 -6.97 -14.00
N SER A 504 -34.73 -6.71 -15.05
CA SER A 504 -33.51 -7.47 -15.33
C SER A 504 -32.52 -6.59 -16.13
N ARG A 505 -31.23 -6.80 -15.86
CA ARG A 505 -30.11 -6.23 -16.64
C ARG A 505 -29.14 -7.36 -16.98
N GLY A 506 -28.61 -7.31 -18.19
CA GLY A 506 -27.60 -8.19 -18.73
C GLY A 506 -27.00 -7.53 -19.97
N THR A 507 -26.83 -8.24 -21.06
CA THR A 507 -26.46 -7.68 -22.38
C THR A 507 -27.48 -6.69 -22.92
N GLY A 508 -28.68 -6.63 -22.34
CA GLY A 508 -29.75 -5.67 -22.57
C GLY A 508 -30.49 -5.36 -21.28
N VAL A 509 -31.54 -4.55 -21.38
CA VAL A 509 -32.36 -4.14 -20.23
C VAL A 509 -33.79 -4.63 -20.43
N VAL A 510 -34.37 -5.28 -19.42
CA VAL A 510 -35.80 -5.55 -19.35
C VAL A 510 -36.39 -4.74 -18.23
N ALA A 511 -37.42 -4.00 -18.53
CA ALA A 511 -38.09 -3.11 -17.58
C ALA A 511 -39.61 -3.18 -17.76
N ARG A 512 -40.36 -2.70 -16.80
CA ARG A 512 -41.82 -2.65 -16.85
C ARG A 512 -42.32 -1.26 -16.53
N VAL A 513 -43.29 -0.80 -17.31
CA VAL A 513 -44.02 0.44 -17.01
C VAL A 513 -45.11 0.11 -16.01
N THR A 514 -45.08 0.77 -14.85
CA THR A 514 -46.08 0.61 -13.76
C THR A 514 -46.69 1.97 -13.42
N SER A 515 -47.86 1.96 -12.76
CA SER A 515 -48.47 3.21 -12.26
C SER A 515 -47.54 3.94 -11.28
N GLU A 516 -46.79 3.19 -10.47
CA GLU A 516 -45.83 3.71 -9.51
C GLU A 516 -44.62 4.33 -10.22
N SER A 517 -44.12 3.68 -11.29
CA SER A 517 -42.97 4.20 -12.04
C SER A 517 -43.30 5.51 -12.77
N ILE A 518 -44.51 5.61 -13.35
CA ILE A 518 -44.99 6.84 -13.96
C ILE A 518 -45.21 7.96 -12.94
N ALA A 519 -45.74 7.64 -11.75
CA ALA A 519 -46.00 8.64 -10.71
C ALA A 519 -44.68 9.18 -10.10
N ARG A 520 -43.58 8.43 -10.20
CA ARG A 520 -42.26 8.82 -9.71
C ARG A 520 -41.50 9.69 -10.73
N ALA A 521 -41.68 9.47 -12.03
CA ALA A 521 -41.08 10.22 -13.11
C ALA A 521 -41.74 11.61 -13.30
#